data_e19c941f7afccb172b401c081f7d8589
#
_entry.id   e19c941f7afccb172b401c081f7d8589
#
_cell.length_a   1.000
_cell.length_b   1.000
_cell.length_c   1.000
_cell.angle_alpha   90.00
_cell.angle_beta   90.00
_cell.angle_gamma   90.00
#
_symmetry.space_group_name_H-M   'P 1'
#
loop_
_entity.id
_entity.type
_entity.pdbx_description
1 polymer ?
#
loop_
_entity_poly.entity_id
_entity_poly.type
_entity_poly.pdbx_seq_one_letter_code
_entity_poly.pdbx_strand_id
1 'polypeptide(L)'
;EVLAVVRSGLYLDFRFLDQALSALTPTADERCGVLATDGTILCYQPSALLRLYQKNPKYLNRLYLHTVFHCIFRHLWLRGKRDKRLWDLACDIAVENVIDGLGRKSVQRPLTWVRQHAYEEIIAQEKVAAAAPIYRWLVRQTPGVLRQLEKEFYTDDHRLWPKDAPEQPQQMPAPLPQKTWQKIGERMQTELELRDKEAGEGADAMREQIKAANRSRRSYGDFLRRFCVT
;
A
#
# COMPACT_ATOMS: atom_id res chain seq x y z
N GLU A 1 7.99 18.63 12.30
CA GLU A 1 8.17 19.59 11.19
C GLU A 1 8.42 18.89 9.85
N VAL A 2 9.47 18.05 9.68
CA VAL A 2 9.80 17.40 8.40
C VAL A 2 8.62 16.60 7.83
N LEU A 3 7.95 15.77 8.62
CA LEU A 3 6.76 15.02 8.16
C LEU A 3 5.61 15.93 7.72
N ALA A 4 5.47 17.11 8.33
CA ALA A 4 4.45 18.08 7.90
C ALA A 4 4.80 18.67 6.52
N VAL A 5 6.08 18.98 6.26
CA VAL A 5 6.57 19.45 4.95
C VAL A 5 6.34 18.37 3.88
N VAL A 6 6.72 17.11 4.17
CA VAL A 6 6.49 15.96 3.28
C VAL A 6 5.00 15.81 2.94
N ARG A 7 4.14 15.82 3.94
CA ARG A 7 2.68 15.71 3.75
C ARG A 7 2.12 16.85 2.91
N SER A 8 2.53 18.10 3.19
CA SER A 8 2.09 19.27 2.41
C SER A 8 2.55 19.17 0.95
N GLY A 9 3.80 18.75 0.71
CA GLY A 9 4.32 18.53 -0.64
C GLY A 9 3.55 17.46 -1.40
N LEU A 10 3.27 16.32 -0.75
CA LEU A 10 2.47 15.25 -1.33
C LEU A 10 1.01 15.68 -1.59
N TYR A 11 0.42 16.49 -0.71
CA TYR A 11 -0.92 17.03 -0.92
C TYR A 11 -1.01 17.90 -2.18
N LEU A 12 0.00 18.71 -2.46
CA LEU A 12 0.02 19.54 -3.68
C LEU A 12 0.03 18.69 -4.95
N ASP A 13 0.73 17.55 -4.94
CA ASP A 13 0.82 16.65 -6.09
C ASP A 13 -0.38 15.69 -6.20
N PHE A 14 -1.00 15.35 -5.06
CA PHE A 14 -2.03 14.30 -4.94
C PHE A 14 -3.21 14.76 -4.08
N ARG A 15 -3.93 15.79 -4.52
CA ARG A 15 -5.05 16.40 -3.76
C ARG A 15 -6.13 15.39 -3.38
N PHE A 16 -6.35 14.36 -4.19
CA PHE A 16 -7.30 13.28 -3.92
C PHE A 16 -6.87 12.37 -2.75
N LEU A 17 -5.62 12.49 -2.26
CA LEU A 17 -5.10 11.76 -1.10
C LEU A 17 -5.23 12.54 0.23
N ASP A 18 -5.83 13.72 0.26
CA ASP A 18 -5.87 14.61 1.43
C ASP A 18 -6.22 13.88 2.73
N GLN A 19 -7.34 13.16 2.73
CA GLN A 19 -7.76 12.41 3.92
C GLN A 19 -6.78 11.29 4.29
N ALA A 20 -6.24 10.59 3.30
CA ALA A 20 -5.30 9.50 3.54
C ALA A 20 -3.97 10.02 4.11
N LEU A 21 -3.44 11.11 3.55
CA LEU A 21 -2.18 11.72 4.00
C LEU A 21 -2.25 12.26 5.43
N SER A 22 -3.45 12.61 5.92
CA SER A 22 -3.67 13.14 7.27
C SER A 22 -4.21 12.12 8.28
N ALA A 23 -4.50 10.89 7.85
CA ALA A 23 -5.18 9.90 8.69
C ALA A 23 -4.29 9.25 9.77
N LEU A 24 -2.96 9.26 9.59
CA LEU A 24 -2.01 8.68 10.53
C LEU A 24 -1.47 9.71 11.51
N THR A 25 -1.41 9.37 12.80
CA THR A 25 -0.83 10.21 13.84
C THR A 25 0.68 9.96 13.94
N PRO A 26 1.55 10.97 13.67
CA PRO A 26 2.99 10.81 13.79
C PRO A 26 3.42 10.52 15.22
N THR A 27 4.19 9.44 15.43
CA THR A 27 4.67 8.98 16.75
C THR A 27 6.16 8.63 16.65
N ALA A 28 7.00 9.30 17.44
CA ALA A 28 8.44 9.03 17.48
C ALA A 28 8.73 7.78 18.33
N ASP A 29 9.53 6.85 17.80
CA ASP A 29 10.05 5.68 18.53
C ASP A 29 11.43 5.30 17.99
N GLU A 30 12.45 5.35 18.84
CA GLU A 30 13.85 5.03 18.46
C GLU A 30 14.03 3.57 18.02
N ARG A 31 13.10 2.69 18.36
CA ARG A 31 13.13 1.28 17.94
C ARG A 31 12.51 1.07 16.55
N CYS A 32 11.85 2.07 16.00
CA CYS A 32 11.26 2.01 14.67
C CYS A 32 12.36 1.98 13.60
N GLY A 33 12.06 1.41 12.43
CA GLY A 33 12.82 1.68 11.23
C GLY A 33 12.68 3.15 10.81
N VAL A 34 12.77 3.47 9.54
CA VAL A 34 12.54 4.86 9.12
C VAL A 34 11.09 5.23 9.33
N LEU A 35 10.15 4.44 8.77
CA LEU A 35 8.71 4.54 8.98
C LEU A 35 8.09 3.16 9.18
N ALA A 36 7.03 3.10 9.99
CA ALA A 36 6.17 1.93 10.18
C ALA A 36 4.75 2.38 10.56
N THR A 37 3.73 1.55 10.33
CA THR A 37 2.35 1.86 10.72
C THR A 37 1.58 0.62 11.18
N ASP A 38 0.64 0.83 12.11
CA ASP A 38 -0.41 -0.14 12.48
C ASP A 38 -1.79 0.24 11.88
N GLY A 39 -1.82 1.29 11.04
CA GLY A 39 -3.03 1.87 10.47
C GLY A 39 -3.65 2.97 11.30
N THR A 40 -3.09 3.33 12.46
CA THR A 40 -3.52 4.43 13.31
C THR A 40 -2.40 5.45 13.51
N ILE A 41 -1.20 4.95 13.79
CA ILE A 41 0.00 5.78 13.97
C ILE A 41 0.93 5.67 12.76
N LEU A 42 1.69 6.72 12.52
CA LEU A 42 2.89 6.72 11.70
C LEU A 42 4.11 6.76 12.63
N CYS A 43 4.63 5.57 12.94
CA CYS A 43 5.81 5.42 13.79
C CYS A 43 7.06 5.78 12.99
N TYR A 44 7.97 6.56 13.57
CA TYR A 44 9.20 6.95 12.91
C TYR A 44 10.39 7.07 13.88
N GLN A 45 11.58 6.74 13.38
CA GLN A 45 12.83 7.02 14.09
C GLN A 45 13.35 8.40 13.68
N PRO A 46 13.43 9.40 14.60
CA PRO A 46 13.76 10.78 14.25
C PRO A 46 15.09 10.94 13.51
N SER A 47 16.14 10.29 13.97
CA SER A 47 17.48 10.40 13.37
C SER A 47 17.55 9.75 11.97
N ALA A 48 16.90 8.60 11.77
CA ALA A 48 16.86 7.93 10.47
C ALA A 48 16.03 8.72 9.45
N LEU A 49 14.89 9.27 9.89
CA LEU A 49 14.04 10.13 9.08
C LEU A 49 14.78 11.39 8.59
N LEU A 50 15.50 12.07 9.50
CA LEU A 50 16.29 13.25 9.14
C LEU A 50 17.41 12.92 8.15
N ARG A 51 18.15 11.83 8.38
CA ARG A 51 19.20 11.38 7.45
C ARG A 51 18.63 11.10 6.05
N LEU A 52 17.47 10.44 5.98
CA LEU A 52 16.83 10.13 4.70
C LEU A 52 16.39 11.41 3.98
N TYR A 53 15.79 12.35 4.71
CA TYR A 53 15.36 13.64 4.16
C TYR A 53 16.53 14.47 3.65
N GLN A 54 17.63 14.56 4.43
CA GLN A 54 18.85 15.27 4.03
C GLN A 54 19.52 14.66 2.81
N LYS A 55 19.50 13.32 2.69
CA LYS A 55 20.04 12.63 1.52
C LYS A 55 19.27 12.97 0.24
N ASN A 56 17.95 12.89 0.28
CA ASN A 56 17.07 13.30 -0.79
C ASN A 56 15.61 13.34 -0.29
N PRO A 57 14.97 14.52 -0.26
CA PRO A 57 13.56 14.65 0.17
C PRO A 57 12.60 13.73 -0.57
N LYS A 58 12.87 13.41 -1.85
CA LYS A 58 12.02 12.50 -2.64
C LYS A 58 11.95 11.09 -2.06
N TYR A 59 13.02 10.62 -1.42
CA TYR A 59 13.01 9.29 -0.80
C TYR A 59 12.05 9.24 0.38
N LEU A 60 12.00 10.31 1.18
CA LEU A 60 11.06 10.39 2.29
C LEU A 60 9.63 10.61 1.80
N ASN A 61 9.43 11.43 0.76
CA ASN A 61 8.11 11.59 0.12
C ASN A 61 7.58 10.23 -0.37
N ARG A 62 8.43 9.48 -1.07
CA ARG A 62 8.08 8.14 -1.56
C ARG A 62 7.76 7.17 -0.43
N LEU A 63 8.61 7.12 0.60
CA LEU A 63 8.42 6.25 1.75
C LEU A 63 7.12 6.58 2.52
N TYR A 64 6.83 7.87 2.71
CA TYR A 64 5.58 8.31 3.33
C TYR A 64 4.35 7.84 2.52
N LEU A 65 4.38 8.08 1.21
CA LEU A 65 3.31 7.67 0.31
C LEU A 65 3.15 6.15 0.27
N HIS A 66 4.27 5.42 0.26
CA HIS A 66 4.32 3.96 0.32
C HIS A 66 3.58 3.42 1.57
N THR A 67 3.94 3.92 2.75
CA THR A 67 3.30 3.53 4.02
C THR A 67 1.80 3.85 4.04
N VAL A 68 1.39 5.00 3.51
CA VAL A 68 -0.03 5.37 3.38
C VAL A 68 -0.78 4.44 2.42
N PHE A 69 -0.16 4.05 1.31
CA PHE A 69 -0.80 3.11 0.37
C PHE A 69 -1.01 1.72 0.95
N HIS A 70 -0.14 1.23 1.82
CA HIS A 70 -0.40 -0.01 2.54
C HIS A 70 -1.72 0.04 3.32
N CYS A 71 -2.02 1.18 3.93
CA CYS A 71 -3.29 1.38 4.65
C CYS A 71 -4.48 1.48 3.70
N ILE A 72 -4.38 2.25 2.60
CA ILE A 72 -5.45 2.41 1.60
C ILE A 72 -5.80 1.06 0.96
N PHE A 73 -4.80 0.25 0.59
CA PHE A 73 -5.00 -1.08 0.02
C PHE A 73 -5.28 -2.15 1.08
N ARG A 74 -5.26 -1.76 2.37
CA ARG A 74 -5.55 -2.61 3.54
C ARG A 74 -4.63 -3.83 3.67
N HIS A 75 -3.41 -3.73 3.20
CA HIS A 75 -2.42 -4.81 3.22
C HIS A 75 -2.19 -5.37 4.63
N LEU A 76 -2.23 -4.50 5.66
CA LEU A 76 -2.07 -4.83 7.07
C LEU A 76 -3.07 -5.91 7.54
N TRP A 77 -4.26 -5.97 6.94
CA TRP A 77 -5.39 -6.79 7.41
C TRP A 77 -5.79 -7.90 6.44
N LEU A 78 -5.21 -7.96 5.24
CA LEU A 78 -5.64 -8.87 4.19
C LEU A 78 -4.74 -10.10 4.02
N ARG A 79 -3.73 -10.30 4.89
CA ARG A 79 -2.80 -11.42 4.80
C ARG A 79 -3.51 -12.78 4.83
N GLY A 80 -4.45 -12.97 5.75
CA GLY A 80 -5.07 -14.27 5.97
C GLY A 80 -4.04 -15.31 6.39
N LYS A 81 -4.13 -16.52 5.87
CA LYS A 81 -3.20 -17.64 6.14
C LYS A 81 -1.94 -17.64 5.25
N ARG A 82 -1.67 -16.56 4.52
CA ARG A 82 -0.49 -16.47 3.64
C ARG A 82 0.80 -16.38 4.45
N ASP A 83 1.88 -16.91 3.90
CA ASP A 83 3.22 -16.71 4.48
C ASP A 83 3.51 -15.22 4.63
N LYS A 84 3.98 -14.82 5.82
CA LYS A 84 4.17 -13.41 6.16
C LYS A 84 5.23 -12.76 5.26
N ARG A 85 6.38 -13.41 5.07
CA ARG A 85 7.51 -12.86 4.32
C ARG A 85 7.12 -12.61 2.86
N LEU A 86 6.47 -13.59 2.23
CA LEU A 86 6.01 -13.46 0.85
C LEU A 86 4.85 -12.48 0.71
N TRP A 87 3.99 -12.38 1.73
CA TRP A 87 2.91 -11.40 1.73
C TRP A 87 3.45 -9.97 1.84
N ASP A 88 4.37 -9.73 2.76
CA ASP A 88 5.03 -8.44 2.93
C ASP A 88 5.67 -7.98 1.60
N LEU A 89 6.47 -8.85 0.97
CA LEU A 89 7.08 -8.57 -0.33
C LEU A 89 6.04 -8.32 -1.43
N ALA A 90 4.95 -9.09 -1.46
CA ALA A 90 3.87 -8.88 -2.43
C ALA A 90 3.21 -7.51 -2.27
N CYS A 91 3.03 -7.07 -1.03
CA CYS A 91 2.46 -5.76 -0.71
C CYS A 91 3.40 -4.63 -1.13
N ASP A 92 4.71 -4.76 -0.88
CA ASP A 92 5.72 -3.78 -1.30
C ASP A 92 5.77 -3.64 -2.81
N ILE A 93 5.81 -4.76 -3.54
CA ILE A 93 5.79 -4.75 -5.01
C ILE A 93 4.52 -4.08 -5.53
N ALA A 94 3.36 -4.37 -4.93
CA ALA A 94 2.08 -3.79 -5.34
C ALA A 94 2.06 -2.26 -5.16
N VAL A 95 2.52 -1.77 -4.02
CA VAL A 95 2.60 -0.34 -3.72
C VAL A 95 3.61 0.36 -4.61
N GLU A 96 4.80 -0.22 -4.75
CA GLU A 96 5.86 0.35 -5.57
C GLU A 96 5.48 0.42 -7.06
N ASN A 97 4.75 -0.58 -7.58
CA ASN A 97 4.20 -0.55 -8.93
C ASN A 97 3.24 0.64 -9.13
N VAL A 98 2.38 0.91 -8.15
CA VAL A 98 1.49 2.08 -8.19
C VAL A 98 2.28 3.38 -8.18
N ILE A 99 3.25 3.54 -7.25
CA ILE A 99 4.01 4.78 -7.13
C ILE A 99 4.87 5.03 -8.38
N ASP A 100 5.50 4.00 -8.95
CA ASP A 100 6.26 4.10 -10.19
C ASP A 100 5.35 4.53 -11.37
N GLY A 101 4.12 4.03 -11.41
CA GLY A 101 3.12 4.39 -12.41
C GLY A 101 2.57 5.82 -12.30
N LEU A 102 2.60 6.45 -11.12
CA LEU A 102 2.09 7.81 -10.94
C LEU A 102 2.87 8.89 -11.71
N GLY A 103 4.13 8.65 -12.10
CA GLY A 103 4.94 9.55 -12.90
C GLY A 103 5.24 10.93 -12.27
N ARG A 104 5.02 11.10 -10.97
CA ARG A 104 5.21 12.39 -10.28
C ARG A 104 6.65 12.60 -9.82
N LYS A 105 7.20 13.77 -10.17
CA LYS A 105 8.61 14.12 -9.87
C LYS A 105 8.96 14.07 -8.39
N SER A 106 8.00 14.36 -7.49
CA SER A 106 8.21 14.38 -6.04
C SER A 106 8.48 13.01 -5.42
N VAL A 107 8.07 11.92 -6.10
CA VAL A 107 8.20 10.53 -5.63
C VAL A 107 8.92 9.64 -6.64
N GLN A 108 9.29 10.18 -7.79
CA GLN A 108 9.91 9.43 -8.87
C GLN A 108 11.32 8.95 -8.49
N ARG A 109 11.62 7.70 -8.81
CA ARG A 109 12.97 7.11 -8.79
C ARG A 109 13.28 6.47 -10.16
N PRO A 110 14.57 6.26 -10.50
CA PRO A 110 14.91 5.48 -11.68
C PRO A 110 14.34 4.08 -11.59
N LEU A 111 13.69 3.62 -12.65
CA LEU A 111 13.17 2.25 -12.75
C LEU A 111 14.35 1.32 -13.05
N THR A 112 14.63 0.38 -12.15
CA THR A 112 15.68 -0.63 -12.35
C THR A 112 15.16 -1.73 -13.28
N TRP A 113 16.08 -2.45 -13.94
CA TRP A 113 15.73 -3.60 -14.76
C TRP A 113 14.95 -4.66 -13.96
N VAL A 114 15.33 -4.90 -12.70
CA VAL A 114 14.66 -5.86 -11.81
C VAL A 114 13.19 -5.49 -11.59
N ARG A 115 12.89 -4.22 -11.35
CA ARG A 115 11.52 -3.74 -11.19
C ARG A 115 10.72 -3.88 -12.45
N GLN A 116 11.27 -3.38 -13.56
CA GLN A 116 10.59 -3.43 -14.84
C GLN A 116 10.25 -4.87 -15.22
N HIS A 117 11.22 -5.77 -15.15
CA HIS A 117 11.03 -7.19 -15.47
C HIS A 117 9.99 -7.86 -14.56
N ALA A 118 10.05 -7.59 -13.23
CA ALA A 118 9.05 -8.11 -12.30
C ALA A 118 7.64 -7.63 -12.63
N TYR A 119 7.45 -6.34 -12.95
CA TYR A 119 6.14 -5.80 -13.31
C TYR A 119 5.61 -6.42 -14.61
N GLU A 120 6.46 -6.55 -15.63
CA GLU A 120 6.11 -7.18 -16.91
C GLU A 120 5.67 -8.64 -16.71
N GLU A 121 6.42 -9.45 -15.96
CA GLU A 121 6.07 -10.83 -15.67
C GLU A 121 4.77 -10.96 -14.86
N ILE A 122 4.59 -10.12 -13.83
CA ILE A 122 3.37 -10.12 -13.02
C ILE A 122 2.15 -9.82 -13.88
N ILE A 123 2.21 -8.78 -14.71
CA ILE A 123 1.10 -8.42 -15.59
C ILE A 123 0.84 -9.51 -16.63
N ALA A 124 1.89 -10.11 -17.21
CA ALA A 124 1.74 -11.19 -18.18
C ALA A 124 1.03 -12.42 -17.58
N GLN A 125 1.38 -12.82 -16.35
CA GLN A 125 0.89 -14.04 -15.71
C GLN A 125 -0.40 -13.84 -14.92
N GLU A 126 -0.51 -12.74 -14.16
CA GLU A 126 -1.60 -12.50 -13.20
C GLU A 126 -2.62 -11.46 -13.68
N LYS A 127 -2.33 -10.73 -14.77
CA LYS A 127 -3.17 -9.67 -15.37
C LYS A 127 -3.34 -8.42 -14.51
N VAL A 128 -3.11 -8.49 -13.20
CA VAL A 128 -3.27 -7.38 -12.26
C VAL A 128 -2.12 -7.43 -11.26
N ALA A 129 -1.45 -6.30 -11.03
CA ALA A 129 -0.37 -6.16 -10.06
C ALA A 129 -0.87 -5.84 -8.64
N ALA A 130 -1.90 -6.54 -8.15
CA ALA A 130 -2.40 -6.44 -6.77
C ALA A 130 -1.69 -7.44 -5.84
N ALA A 131 -1.67 -7.18 -4.53
CA ALA A 131 -0.91 -7.98 -3.57
C ALA A 131 -1.23 -9.49 -3.60
N ALA A 132 -2.50 -9.88 -3.72
CA ALA A 132 -2.86 -11.30 -3.77
C ALA A 132 -2.44 -12.03 -5.06
N PRO A 133 -2.61 -11.47 -6.28
CA PRO A 133 -1.99 -11.97 -7.50
C PRO A 133 -0.46 -12.04 -7.40
N ILE A 134 0.20 -10.98 -6.96
CA ILE A 134 1.67 -10.95 -6.79
C ILE A 134 2.13 -12.05 -5.83
N TYR A 135 1.43 -12.27 -4.72
CA TYR A 135 1.72 -13.36 -3.80
C TYR A 135 1.71 -14.73 -4.50
N ARG A 136 0.70 -15.01 -5.35
CA ARG A 136 0.65 -16.25 -6.12
C ARG A 136 1.83 -16.39 -7.08
N TRP A 137 2.23 -15.30 -7.72
CA TRP A 137 3.41 -15.26 -8.57
C TRP A 137 4.69 -15.53 -7.78
N LEU A 138 4.87 -14.90 -6.60
CA LEU A 138 6.02 -15.08 -5.71
C LEU A 138 6.18 -16.52 -5.21
N VAL A 139 5.09 -17.21 -4.89
CA VAL A 139 5.12 -18.62 -4.45
C VAL A 139 5.77 -19.55 -5.49
N ARG A 140 5.71 -19.18 -6.77
CA ARG A 140 6.31 -19.95 -7.87
C ARG A 140 7.77 -19.60 -8.16
N GLN A 141 8.32 -18.58 -7.49
CA GLN A 141 9.68 -18.10 -7.75
C GLN A 141 10.75 -18.92 -7.04
N THR A 142 11.95 -18.94 -7.61
CA THR A 142 13.11 -19.58 -6.98
C THR A 142 13.63 -18.75 -5.79
N PRO A 143 14.31 -19.37 -4.81
CA PRO A 143 14.90 -18.63 -3.69
C PRO A 143 15.88 -17.53 -4.11
N GLY A 144 16.56 -17.70 -5.26
CA GLY A 144 17.47 -16.69 -5.82
C GLY A 144 16.74 -15.43 -6.26
N VAL A 145 15.65 -15.60 -7.01
CA VAL A 145 14.78 -14.52 -7.47
C VAL A 145 14.14 -13.82 -6.28
N LEU A 146 13.62 -14.57 -5.30
CA LEU A 146 13.01 -13.97 -4.10
C LEU A 146 13.99 -13.06 -3.35
N ARG A 147 15.24 -13.48 -3.13
CA ARG A 147 16.26 -12.64 -2.49
C ARG A 147 16.57 -11.37 -3.29
N GLN A 148 16.58 -11.44 -4.61
CA GLN A 148 16.79 -10.27 -5.47
C GLN A 148 15.62 -9.29 -5.37
N LEU A 149 14.39 -9.79 -5.40
CA LEU A 149 13.18 -8.99 -5.25
C LEU A 149 13.09 -8.34 -3.87
N GLU A 150 13.38 -9.07 -2.80
CA GLU A 150 13.41 -8.51 -1.44
C GLU A 150 14.41 -7.36 -1.33
N LYS A 151 15.61 -7.52 -1.87
CA LYS A 151 16.63 -6.45 -1.86
C LYS A 151 16.19 -5.21 -2.64
N GLU A 152 15.44 -5.40 -3.72
CA GLU A 152 14.99 -4.31 -4.59
C GLU A 152 13.77 -3.58 -4.04
N PHE A 153 12.82 -4.32 -3.44
CA PHE A 153 11.50 -3.78 -3.08
C PHE A 153 11.33 -3.47 -1.60
N TYR A 154 12.24 -3.93 -0.71
CA TYR A 154 12.17 -3.57 0.71
C TYR A 154 12.20 -2.05 0.87
N THR A 155 11.14 -1.50 1.47
CA THR A 155 10.93 -0.04 1.54
C THR A 155 10.67 0.43 2.96
N ASP A 156 9.69 -0.14 3.69
CA ASP A 156 9.31 0.25 5.03
C ASP A 156 9.33 -0.93 6.03
N ASP A 157 8.91 -0.68 7.27
CA ASP A 157 8.97 -1.65 8.36
C ASP A 157 7.56 -2.14 8.73
N HIS A 158 7.30 -3.40 8.42
CA HIS A 158 6.00 -4.05 8.66
C HIS A 158 5.85 -4.66 10.07
N ARG A 159 6.73 -4.32 11.03
CA ARG A 159 6.70 -4.89 12.39
C ARG A 159 5.42 -4.60 13.16
N LEU A 160 4.75 -3.48 12.87
CA LEU A 160 3.51 -3.08 13.53
C LEU A 160 2.26 -3.68 12.90
N TRP A 161 2.41 -4.42 11.79
CA TRP A 161 1.28 -5.11 11.20
C TRP A 161 0.76 -6.23 12.11
N PRO A 162 -0.57 -6.48 12.15
CA PRO A 162 -1.13 -7.56 12.95
C PRO A 162 -0.45 -8.90 12.69
N LYS A 163 0.03 -9.55 13.77
CA LYS A 163 0.80 -10.81 13.67
C LYS A 163 -0.09 -11.97 13.25
N ASP A 164 -1.31 -12.01 13.77
CA ASP A 164 -2.26 -13.10 13.56
C ASP A 164 -3.43 -12.61 12.72
N ALA A 165 -3.71 -13.34 11.62
CA ALA A 165 -4.99 -13.23 10.97
C ALA A 165 -6.03 -13.92 11.87
N PRO A 166 -7.20 -13.30 12.15
CA PRO A 166 -8.24 -13.98 12.90
C PRO A 166 -8.59 -15.31 12.21
N GLU A 167 -8.64 -16.40 12.97
CA GLU A 167 -8.91 -17.74 12.44
C GLU A 167 -10.26 -17.82 11.68
N GLN A 168 -11.17 -16.89 11.99
CA GLN A 168 -12.47 -16.76 11.33
C GLN A 168 -12.76 -15.30 10.99
N PRO A 169 -12.26 -14.78 9.84
CA PRO A 169 -12.46 -13.37 9.43
C PRO A 169 -13.93 -12.96 9.29
N GLN A 170 -14.83 -13.93 9.16
CA GLN A 170 -16.26 -13.70 8.90
C GLN A 170 -17.09 -13.45 10.17
N GLN A 171 -16.59 -13.78 11.37
CA GLN A 171 -17.35 -13.69 12.62
C GLN A 171 -16.97 -12.50 13.51
N MET A 172 -15.83 -11.87 13.31
CA MET A 172 -15.44 -10.70 14.09
C MET A 172 -15.61 -9.40 13.29
N PRO A 173 -16.13 -8.33 13.91
CA PRO A 173 -16.18 -7.02 13.26
C PRO A 173 -14.75 -6.56 12.93
N ALA A 174 -14.55 -6.00 11.74
CA ALA A 174 -13.25 -5.46 11.35
C ALA A 174 -12.77 -4.41 12.37
N PRO A 175 -11.47 -4.38 12.71
CA PRO A 175 -10.88 -3.35 13.58
C PRO A 175 -11.24 -1.94 13.12
N LEU A 176 -11.35 -1.00 14.07
CA LEU A 176 -11.67 0.41 13.75
C LEU A 176 -10.75 1.01 12.69
N PRO A 177 -9.40 0.86 12.77
CA PRO A 177 -8.52 1.38 11.73
C PRO A 177 -8.83 0.82 10.34
N GLN A 178 -9.08 -0.50 10.23
CA GLN A 178 -9.42 -1.13 8.95
C GLN A 178 -10.71 -0.56 8.35
N LYS A 179 -11.74 -0.28 9.17
CA LYS A 179 -13.01 0.32 8.70
C LYS A 179 -12.80 1.76 8.23
N THR A 180 -11.97 2.52 8.95
CA THR A 180 -11.62 3.90 8.58
C THR A 180 -10.93 3.93 7.23
N TRP A 181 -9.90 3.10 7.03
CA TRP A 181 -9.18 3.00 5.76
C TRP A 181 -10.03 2.47 4.61
N GLN A 182 -11.00 1.60 4.92
CA GLN A 182 -11.98 1.18 3.92
C GLN A 182 -12.81 2.36 3.41
N LYS A 183 -13.34 3.21 4.32
CA LYS A 183 -14.12 4.39 3.94
C LYS A 183 -13.27 5.39 3.14
N ILE A 184 -12.01 5.59 3.53
CA ILE A 184 -11.07 6.44 2.78
C ILE A 184 -10.88 5.88 1.36
N GLY A 185 -10.63 4.57 1.21
CA GLY A 185 -10.45 3.93 -0.08
C GLY A 185 -11.71 3.98 -0.98
N GLU A 186 -12.90 3.79 -0.40
CA GLU A 186 -14.18 3.90 -1.13
C GLU A 186 -14.40 5.33 -1.64
N ARG A 187 -14.13 6.34 -0.80
CA ARG A 187 -14.22 7.74 -1.21
C ARG A 187 -13.21 8.08 -2.30
N MET A 188 -11.95 7.65 -2.15
CA MET A 188 -10.92 7.85 -3.18
C MET A 188 -11.31 7.21 -4.51
N GLN A 189 -11.91 6.02 -4.49
CA GLN A 189 -12.40 5.38 -5.73
C GLN A 189 -13.42 6.28 -6.43
N THR A 190 -14.39 6.82 -5.68
CA THR A 190 -15.40 7.73 -6.24
C THR A 190 -14.77 9.01 -6.81
N GLU A 191 -13.84 9.61 -6.08
CA GLU A 191 -13.15 10.83 -6.54
C GLU A 191 -12.31 10.58 -7.80
N LEU A 192 -11.64 9.44 -7.91
CA LEU A 192 -10.87 9.06 -9.09
C LEU A 192 -11.78 8.76 -10.31
N GLU A 193 -12.94 8.19 -10.07
CA GLU A 193 -13.94 7.96 -11.16
C GLU A 193 -14.53 9.28 -11.66
N LEU A 194 -14.76 10.25 -10.78
CA LEU A 194 -15.29 11.59 -11.15
C LEU A 194 -14.25 12.47 -11.84
N ARG A 195 -12.98 12.33 -11.48
CA ARG A 195 -11.86 13.15 -11.97
C ARG A 195 -10.97 12.44 -12.98
N ASP A 196 -11.52 11.58 -13.78
CA ASP A 196 -10.78 10.70 -14.69
C ASP A 196 -9.75 11.44 -15.57
N LYS A 197 -10.06 12.65 -15.99
CA LYS A 197 -9.17 13.51 -16.79
C LYS A 197 -8.06 14.20 -15.98
N GLU A 198 -8.22 14.37 -14.66
CA GLU A 198 -7.24 15.06 -13.80
C GLU A 198 -6.23 14.11 -13.13
N ALA A 199 -6.59 12.82 -13.00
CA ALA A 199 -5.77 11.82 -12.33
C ALA A 199 -4.51 11.42 -13.12
N GLY A 200 -4.49 11.68 -14.44
CA GLY A 200 -3.38 11.38 -15.36
C GLY A 200 -3.27 9.89 -15.70
N GLU A 201 -2.47 9.60 -16.75
CA GLU A 201 -2.28 8.23 -17.28
C GLU A 201 -1.71 7.22 -16.24
N GLY A 202 -1.07 7.68 -15.16
CA GLY A 202 -0.49 6.82 -14.13
C GLY A 202 -1.47 6.34 -13.04
N ALA A 203 -2.72 6.77 -13.06
CA ALA A 203 -3.68 6.42 -11.99
C ALA A 203 -4.32 5.03 -12.15
N ASP A 204 -4.14 4.36 -13.29
CA ASP A 204 -4.81 3.07 -13.57
C ASP A 204 -4.36 1.96 -12.62
N ALA A 205 -3.07 1.83 -12.36
CA ALA A 205 -2.55 0.86 -11.39
C ALA A 205 -3.14 1.09 -9.98
N MET A 206 -3.27 2.35 -9.57
CA MET A 206 -3.87 2.72 -8.27
C MET A 206 -5.37 2.38 -8.25
N ARG A 207 -6.12 2.68 -9.32
CA ARG A 207 -7.54 2.32 -9.45
C ARG A 207 -7.74 0.82 -9.31
N GLU A 208 -6.94 0.02 -9.99
CA GLU A 208 -7.00 -1.44 -9.91
C GLU A 208 -6.70 -1.95 -8.50
N GLN A 209 -5.73 -1.39 -7.79
CA GLN A 209 -5.42 -1.73 -6.41
C GLN A 209 -6.58 -1.41 -5.46
N ILE A 210 -7.15 -0.21 -5.57
CA ILE A 210 -8.31 0.20 -4.75
C ILE A 210 -9.52 -0.70 -5.04
N LYS A 211 -9.80 -0.99 -6.31
CA LYS A 211 -10.86 -1.93 -6.70
C LYS A 211 -10.61 -3.33 -6.13
N ALA A 212 -9.38 -3.84 -6.23
CA ALA A 212 -9.02 -5.15 -5.69
C ALA A 212 -9.20 -5.19 -4.16
N ALA A 213 -8.76 -4.16 -3.44
CA ALA A 213 -8.96 -4.02 -2.02
C ALA A 213 -10.46 -3.95 -1.63
N ASN A 214 -11.26 -3.23 -2.39
CA ASN A 214 -12.70 -3.09 -2.13
C ASN A 214 -13.51 -4.34 -2.48
N ARG A 215 -13.11 -5.10 -3.52
CA ARG A 215 -13.77 -6.37 -3.91
C ARG A 215 -13.55 -7.49 -2.90
N SER A 216 -12.43 -7.52 -2.21
CA SER A 216 -12.09 -8.60 -1.27
C SER A 216 -13.08 -8.77 -0.10
N ARG A 217 -14.10 -7.91 0.00
CA ARG A 217 -15.12 -7.90 1.06
C ARG A 217 -16.57 -8.12 0.60
N ARG A 218 -16.83 -8.34 -0.66
CA ARG A 218 -18.15 -8.86 -1.04
C ARG A 218 -18.20 -10.34 -0.65
N SER A 219 -18.42 -10.56 0.64
CA SER A 219 -18.62 -11.87 1.24
C SER A 219 -19.86 -12.51 0.61
N TYR A 220 -19.81 -13.84 0.46
CA TYR A 220 -20.97 -14.66 0.10
C TYR A 220 -22.21 -14.34 0.98
N GLY A 221 -22.01 -13.88 2.22
CA GLY A 221 -23.07 -13.37 3.10
C GLY A 221 -23.77 -12.10 2.62
N ASP A 222 -23.04 -11.15 2.01
CA ASP A 222 -23.65 -9.94 1.42
C ASP A 222 -24.37 -10.25 0.11
N PHE A 223 -23.87 -11.23 -0.64
CA PHE A 223 -24.57 -11.80 -1.80
C PHE A 223 -25.90 -12.45 -1.37
N LEU A 224 -25.89 -13.34 -0.36
CA LEU A 224 -27.09 -14.01 0.14
C LEU A 224 -28.12 -13.04 0.74
N ARG A 225 -27.70 -12.00 1.47
CA ARG A 225 -28.64 -10.99 2.01
C ARG A 225 -29.41 -10.25 0.93
N ARG A 226 -28.84 -10.04 -0.26
CA ARG A 226 -29.53 -9.41 -1.39
C ARG A 226 -30.55 -10.32 -2.08
N PHE A 227 -30.39 -11.62 -1.94
CA PHE A 227 -31.27 -12.62 -2.57
C PHE A 227 -32.24 -13.32 -1.62
N CYS A 228 -32.08 -13.12 -0.29
CA CYS A 228 -33.00 -13.71 0.72
C CYS A 228 -33.99 -12.70 1.32
N VAL A 229 -34.15 -11.51 0.71
CA VAL A 229 -35.25 -10.57 1.03
C VAL A 229 -36.27 -10.67 -0.08
N THR A 230 -37.09 -11.69 0.05
CA THR A 230 -38.43 -11.79 -0.56
C THR A 230 -39.36 -12.29 0.50
#